data_137488958c937b1de8d9553a62500825
#
_entry.id   137488958c937b1de8d9553a62500825
#
_cell.length_a   1.000
_cell.length_b   1.000
_cell.length_c   1.000
_cell.angle_alpha   90.00
_cell.angle_beta   90.00
_cell.angle_gamma   90.00
#
_symmetry.space_group_name_H-M   'P 1'
#
loop_
_entity.id
_entity.type
_entity.pdbx_description
1 polymer ?
#
loop_
_entity_poly.entity_id
_entity_poly.type
_entity_poly.pdbx_seq_one_letter_code
_entity_poly.pdbx_strand_id
1 'polypeptide(L)'
;MGIPGENHLAAAVVAHRGRVLLVRRSETERFLPRVWGVPCGKLEPGESPRDGVLRELKEETGLLGRVVRKVGESSFVSTYRGREVKNWQDNFLVRPLSFDITLPLPDQAYRWLTPDQLHTVEIDDYNLDIVRQALTRLGERSAAA
;
A
#
# COMPACT_ATOMS: atom_id res chain seq x y z
N MET A 1 -22.41 2.06 6.38
CA MET A 1 -21.72 3.33 6.76
C MET A 1 -20.68 3.03 7.80
N GLY A 2 -19.50 3.66 7.69
CA GLY A 2 -18.48 3.56 8.72
C GLY A 2 -18.88 4.28 10.00
N ILE A 3 -18.17 3.97 11.10
CA ILE A 3 -18.34 4.67 12.37
C ILE A 3 -17.80 6.10 12.17
N PRO A 4 -18.56 7.15 12.58
CA PRO A 4 -18.06 8.52 12.48
C PRO A 4 -16.68 8.68 13.15
N GLY A 5 -15.72 9.28 12.44
CA GLY A 5 -14.35 9.43 12.93
C GLY A 5 -13.44 8.23 12.69
N GLU A 6 -13.86 7.24 11.90
CA GLU A 6 -13.03 6.11 11.52
C GLU A 6 -13.05 5.88 10.02
N ASN A 7 -11.90 5.47 9.48
CA ASN A 7 -11.74 5.02 8.10
C ASN A 7 -11.12 3.62 8.08
N HIS A 8 -11.50 2.84 7.10
CA HIS A 8 -10.85 1.58 6.79
C HIS A 8 -10.14 1.68 5.45
N LEU A 9 -8.89 1.25 5.43
CA LEU A 9 -8.03 1.26 4.25
C LEU A 9 -7.49 -0.13 4.00
N ALA A 10 -6.97 -0.33 2.79
CA ALA A 10 -6.22 -1.53 2.44
C ALA A 10 -4.98 -1.12 1.64
N ALA A 11 -3.85 -1.76 1.93
CA ALA A 11 -2.58 -1.50 1.27
C ALA A 11 -2.06 -2.76 0.59
N ALA A 12 -1.45 -2.58 -0.57
CA ALA A 12 -0.89 -3.66 -1.38
C ALA A 12 0.64 -3.58 -1.37
N VAL A 13 1.29 -4.58 -0.79
CA VAL A 13 2.70 -4.82 -1.04
C VAL A 13 2.78 -5.75 -2.24
N VAL A 14 3.03 -5.19 -3.41
CA VAL A 14 3.11 -5.93 -4.66
C VAL A 14 4.53 -6.45 -4.80
N ALA A 15 4.70 -7.76 -4.74
CA ALA A 15 6.02 -8.37 -4.77
C ALA A 15 6.18 -9.27 -5.99
N HIS A 16 7.34 -9.15 -6.65
CA HIS A 16 7.69 -9.95 -7.81
C HIS A 16 9.21 -10.09 -7.92
N ARG A 17 9.68 -11.33 -8.00
CA ARG A 17 11.11 -11.65 -8.15
C ARG A 17 12.01 -10.94 -7.15
N GLY A 18 11.63 -10.93 -5.88
CA GLY A 18 12.40 -10.34 -4.80
C GLY A 18 12.35 -8.83 -4.73
N ARG A 19 11.46 -8.19 -5.47
CA ARG A 19 11.28 -6.73 -5.49
C ARG A 19 9.87 -6.36 -5.10
N VAL A 20 9.73 -5.20 -4.50
CA VAL A 20 8.43 -4.63 -4.13
C VAL A 20 8.19 -3.34 -4.91
N LEU A 21 6.93 -3.09 -5.24
CA LEU A 21 6.52 -1.88 -5.93
C LEU A 21 6.33 -0.74 -4.95
N LEU A 22 7.03 0.37 -5.18
CA LEU A 22 6.77 1.63 -4.50
C LEU A 22 6.37 2.69 -5.50
N VAL A 23 5.46 3.56 -5.08
CA VAL A 23 4.97 4.68 -5.87
C VAL A 23 5.28 5.98 -5.12
N ARG A 24 5.81 6.97 -5.82
CA ARG A 24 6.02 8.29 -5.24
C ARG A 24 4.74 9.09 -5.28
N ARG A 25 4.34 9.64 -4.15
CA ARG A 25 3.16 10.50 -4.04
C ARG A 25 3.39 11.80 -4.82
N SER A 26 2.31 12.32 -5.41
CA SER A 26 2.35 13.61 -6.08
C SER A 26 2.69 14.74 -5.09
N GLU A 27 3.36 15.77 -5.55
CA GLU A 27 3.60 16.97 -4.76
C GLU A 27 2.31 17.73 -4.42
N THR A 28 1.19 17.43 -5.12
CA THR A 28 -0.12 18.01 -4.82
C THR A 28 -0.85 17.32 -3.69
N GLU A 29 -0.34 16.21 -3.19
CA GLU A 29 -0.92 15.51 -2.05
C GLU A 29 -0.70 16.29 -0.76
N ARG A 30 -1.73 16.37 0.09
CA ARG A 30 -1.64 17.04 1.39
C ARG A 30 -0.79 16.28 2.38
N PHE A 31 -0.81 14.96 2.31
CA PHE A 31 -0.13 14.07 3.24
C PHE A 31 1.09 13.47 2.56
N LEU A 32 2.26 13.67 3.16
CA LEU A 32 3.54 13.12 2.69
C LEU A 32 3.78 13.33 1.18
N PRO A 33 3.73 14.59 0.67
CA PRO A 33 4.01 14.84 -0.74
C PRO A 33 5.42 14.36 -1.10
N ARG A 34 5.58 13.79 -2.30
CA ARG A 34 6.83 13.25 -2.84
C ARG A 34 7.45 12.07 -2.08
N VAL A 35 6.79 11.58 -1.04
CA VAL A 35 7.28 10.41 -0.30
C VAL A 35 6.85 9.15 -1.01
N TRP A 36 7.71 8.15 -0.99
CA TRP A 36 7.45 6.85 -1.58
C TRP A 36 6.69 5.94 -0.63
N GLY A 37 5.74 5.19 -1.17
CA GLY A 37 4.95 4.28 -0.36
C GLY A 37 4.29 3.21 -1.20
N VAL A 38 3.61 2.29 -0.52
CA VAL A 38 2.86 1.23 -1.19
C VAL A 38 1.50 1.76 -1.63
N PRO A 39 0.92 1.23 -2.72
CA PRO A 39 -0.45 1.56 -3.11
C PRO A 39 -1.43 1.25 -1.98
N CYS A 40 -2.26 2.21 -1.62
CA CYS A 40 -3.28 2.04 -0.60
C CYS A 40 -4.44 3.01 -0.83
N GLY A 41 -5.59 2.69 -0.26
CA GLY A 41 -6.74 3.57 -0.34
C GLY A 41 -7.87 3.12 0.57
N LYS A 42 -8.90 3.94 0.64
CA LYS A 42 -10.07 3.71 1.47
C LYS A 42 -10.98 2.65 0.87
N LEU A 43 -11.50 1.78 1.72
CA LEU A 43 -12.52 0.82 1.33
C LEU A 43 -13.85 1.55 1.08
N GLU A 44 -14.60 1.06 0.12
CA GLU A 44 -15.97 1.52 -0.12
C GLU A 44 -16.94 0.82 0.84
N PRO A 45 -18.10 1.42 1.13
CA PRO A 45 -19.12 0.78 1.99
C PRO A 45 -19.46 -0.63 1.50
N GLY A 46 -19.40 -1.61 2.39
CA GLY A 46 -19.72 -3.01 2.06
C GLY A 46 -18.65 -3.77 1.29
N GLU A 47 -17.54 -3.12 0.94
CA GLU A 47 -16.44 -3.76 0.22
C GLU A 47 -15.55 -4.54 1.18
N SER A 48 -15.19 -5.77 0.80
CA SER A 48 -14.21 -6.53 1.57
C SER A 48 -12.82 -5.92 1.41
N PRO A 49 -11.93 -6.04 2.42
CA PRO A 49 -10.55 -5.56 2.28
C PRO A 49 -9.81 -6.20 1.09
N ARG A 50 -10.04 -7.47 0.81
CA ARG A 50 -9.40 -8.16 -0.33
C ARG A 50 -9.84 -7.59 -1.66
N ASP A 51 -11.13 -7.32 -1.84
CA ASP A 51 -11.65 -6.71 -3.06
C ASP A 51 -11.18 -5.25 -3.17
N GLY A 52 -11.20 -4.53 -2.06
CA GLY A 52 -10.81 -3.12 -2.02
C GLY A 52 -9.34 -2.92 -2.36
N VAL A 53 -8.44 -3.76 -1.85
CA VAL A 53 -7.01 -3.62 -2.14
C VAL A 53 -6.73 -3.80 -3.63
N LEU A 54 -7.41 -4.72 -4.29
CA LEU A 54 -7.23 -4.95 -5.73
C LEU A 54 -7.84 -3.83 -6.58
N ARG A 55 -8.97 -3.29 -6.16
CA ARG A 55 -9.58 -2.13 -6.80
C ARG A 55 -8.67 -0.90 -6.70
N GLU A 56 -8.18 -0.60 -5.50
CA GLU A 56 -7.27 0.54 -5.27
C GLU A 56 -5.97 0.37 -6.05
N LEU A 57 -5.41 -0.83 -6.10
CA LEU A 57 -4.20 -1.10 -6.87
C LEU A 57 -4.42 -0.76 -8.35
N LYS A 58 -5.55 -1.19 -8.91
CA LYS A 58 -5.89 -0.92 -10.29
C LYS A 58 -6.10 0.57 -10.55
N GLU A 59 -6.81 1.27 -9.66
CA GLU A 59 -7.05 2.71 -9.79
C GLU A 59 -5.75 3.51 -9.71
N GLU A 60 -4.85 3.13 -8.81
CA GLU A 60 -3.63 3.88 -8.56
C GLU A 60 -2.47 3.54 -9.49
N THR A 61 -2.43 2.33 -10.04
CA THR A 61 -1.28 1.88 -10.85
C THR A 61 -1.66 1.24 -12.18
N GLY A 62 -2.91 0.89 -12.38
CA GLY A 62 -3.34 0.12 -13.55
C GLY A 62 -3.07 -1.37 -13.45
N LEU A 63 -2.40 -1.83 -12.38
CA LEU A 63 -2.05 -3.24 -12.24
C LEU A 63 -3.25 -4.10 -11.86
N LEU A 64 -3.28 -5.29 -12.45
CA LEU A 64 -4.11 -6.39 -12.00
C LEU A 64 -3.27 -7.24 -11.04
N GLY A 65 -3.88 -7.69 -9.96
CA GLY A 65 -3.18 -8.47 -8.95
C GLY A 65 -4.02 -9.58 -8.36
N ARG A 66 -3.35 -10.44 -7.62
CA ARG A 66 -3.96 -11.50 -6.82
C ARG A 66 -3.48 -11.36 -5.38
N VAL A 67 -4.39 -11.35 -4.43
CA VAL A 67 -4.04 -11.36 -3.01
C VAL A 67 -3.45 -12.72 -2.65
N VAL A 68 -2.21 -12.73 -2.15
CA VAL A 68 -1.56 -13.93 -1.63
C VAL A 68 -2.03 -14.18 -0.21
N ARG A 69 -1.91 -13.16 0.66
CA ARG A 69 -2.35 -13.21 2.04
C ARG A 69 -2.37 -11.83 2.68
N LYS A 70 -3.10 -11.71 3.78
CA LYS A 70 -2.97 -10.58 4.68
C LYS A 70 -1.67 -10.75 5.48
N VAL A 71 -0.86 -9.71 5.58
CA VAL A 71 0.44 -9.76 6.27
C VAL A 71 0.46 -8.99 7.57
N GLY A 72 -0.51 -8.14 7.82
CA GLY A 72 -0.60 -7.39 9.06
C GLY A 72 -1.63 -6.29 9.00
N GLU A 73 -1.60 -5.46 10.03
CA GLU A 73 -2.47 -4.32 10.19
C GLU A 73 -1.65 -3.12 10.61
N SER A 74 -2.15 -1.94 10.28
CA SER A 74 -1.55 -0.67 10.66
C SER A 74 -2.65 0.31 11.02
N SER A 75 -2.31 1.33 11.79
CA SER A 75 -3.26 2.39 12.10
C SER A 75 -2.55 3.72 12.25
N PHE A 76 -3.26 4.79 11.98
CA PHE A 76 -2.77 6.14 12.20
C PHE A 76 -3.94 7.08 12.47
N VAL A 77 -3.65 8.22 13.07
CA VAL A 77 -4.65 9.25 13.33
C VAL A 77 -4.39 10.41 12.38
N SER A 78 -5.43 10.87 11.73
CA SER A 78 -5.39 12.07 10.88
C SER A 78 -6.41 13.10 11.40
N THR A 79 -6.34 14.32 10.88
CA THR A 79 -7.29 15.36 11.22
C THR A 79 -8.08 15.75 9.99
N TYR A 80 -9.39 15.79 10.12
CA TYR A 80 -10.28 16.22 9.06
C TYR A 80 -11.28 17.21 9.63
N ARG A 81 -11.28 18.44 9.11
CA ARG A 81 -12.15 19.54 9.57
C ARG A 81 -12.09 19.75 11.09
N GLY A 82 -10.88 19.74 11.65
CA GLY A 82 -10.62 19.94 13.07
C GLY A 82 -10.96 18.76 13.98
N ARG A 83 -11.34 17.62 13.42
CA ARG A 83 -11.64 16.39 14.18
C ARG A 83 -10.61 15.32 13.92
N GLU A 84 -10.27 14.58 14.97
CA GLU A 84 -9.42 13.41 14.83
C GLU A 84 -10.19 12.29 14.13
N VAL A 85 -9.52 11.65 13.17
CA VAL A 85 -10.04 10.49 12.45
C VAL A 85 -9.07 9.36 12.63
N LYS A 86 -9.54 8.22 13.12
CA LYS A 86 -8.73 7.02 13.24
C LYS A 86 -8.81 6.23 11.93
N ASN A 87 -7.64 5.85 11.44
CA ASN A 87 -7.52 5.10 10.20
C ASN A 87 -6.99 3.71 10.50
N TRP A 88 -7.77 2.69 10.15
CA TRP A 88 -7.40 1.29 10.27
C TRP A 88 -7.04 0.77 8.90
N GLN A 89 -5.97 0.03 8.79
CA GLN A 89 -5.49 -0.45 7.50
C GLN A 89 -5.14 -1.92 7.56
N ASP A 90 -5.67 -2.70 6.62
CA ASP A 90 -5.26 -4.07 6.38
C ASP A 90 -4.19 -4.08 5.30
N ASN A 91 -3.08 -4.78 5.55
CA ASN A 91 -1.95 -4.87 4.64
C ASN A 91 -1.90 -6.26 4.00
N PHE A 92 -1.76 -6.28 2.68
CA PHE A 92 -1.78 -7.52 1.91
C PHE A 92 -0.52 -7.67 1.09
N LEU A 93 -0.04 -8.91 1.01
CA LEU A 93 0.92 -9.31 0.00
C LEU A 93 0.14 -9.61 -1.27
N VAL A 94 0.52 -8.97 -2.37
CA VAL A 94 -0.17 -9.09 -3.67
C VAL A 94 0.80 -9.53 -4.74
N ARG A 95 0.38 -10.51 -5.54
CA ARG A 95 1.13 -10.95 -6.71
C ARG A 95 0.62 -10.20 -7.95
N PRO A 96 1.51 -9.55 -8.74
CA PRO A 96 1.06 -8.90 -9.96
C PRO A 96 0.69 -9.92 -11.03
N LEU A 97 -0.41 -9.68 -11.73
CA LEU A 97 -0.87 -10.47 -12.88
C LEU A 97 -0.61 -9.71 -14.20
N SER A 98 -0.20 -8.46 -14.10
CA SER A 98 0.18 -7.62 -15.24
C SER A 98 1.32 -6.71 -14.79
N PHE A 99 1.98 -6.03 -15.75
CA PHE A 99 3.13 -5.18 -15.46
C PHE A 99 3.04 -3.80 -16.09
N ASP A 100 1.96 -3.51 -16.78
CA ASP A 100 1.73 -2.18 -17.37
C ASP A 100 1.25 -1.23 -16.29
N ILE A 101 2.08 -0.25 -15.94
CA ILE A 101 1.78 0.72 -14.90
C ILE A 101 1.47 2.07 -15.54
N THR A 102 0.31 2.62 -15.18
CA THR A 102 -0.10 3.97 -15.55
C THR A 102 -0.47 4.71 -14.27
N LEU A 103 0.27 5.76 -13.96
CA LEU A 103 0.02 6.56 -12.76
C LEU A 103 -0.93 7.72 -13.08
N PRO A 104 -1.83 8.08 -12.14
CA PRO A 104 -2.83 9.11 -12.39
C PRO A 104 -2.28 10.51 -12.65
N LEU A 105 -1.14 10.87 -12.03
CA LEU A 105 -0.57 12.21 -12.12
C LEU A 105 0.82 12.19 -12.74
N PRO A 106 1.18 13.21 -13.55
CA PRO A 106 2.44 13.18 -14.30
C PRO A 106 3.70 13.33 -13.45
N ASP A 107 3.59 13.85 -12.23
CA ASP A 107 4.73 14.00 -11.34
C ASP A 107 4.94 12.79 -10.41
N GLN A 108 4.10 11.78 -10.51
CA GLN A 108 4.29 10.52 -9.81
C GLN A 108 5.33 9.65 -10.53
N ALA A 109 5.92 8.73 -9.78
CA ALA A 109 6.89 7.78 -10.32
C ALA A 109 6.71 6.44 -9.59
N TYR A 110 7.19 5.36 -10.20
CA TYR A 110 7.20 4.06 -9.55
C TYR A 110 8.57 3.41 -9.71
N ARG A 111 8.88 2.53 -8.77
CA ARG A 111 10.09 1.70 -8.82
C ARG A 111 9.82 0.33 -8.22
N TRP A 112 10.46 -0.66 -8.79
CA TRP A 112 10.55 -1.99 -8.20
C TRP A 112 11.89 -2.08 -7.46
N LEU A 113 11.85 -2.22 -6.14
CA LEU A 113 13.05 -2.20 -5.30
C LEU A 113 13.22 -3.50 -4.53
N THR A 114 14.47 -3.96 -4.44
CA THR A 114 14.81 -5.03 -3.50
C THR A 114 14.78 -4.48 -2.07
N PRO A 115 14.70 -5.34 -1.03
CA PRO A 115 14.75 -4.87 0.35
C PRO A 115 15.99 -4.00 0.65
N ASP A 116 17.13 -4.35 0.07
CA ASP A 116 18.38 -3.60 0.27
C ASP A 116 18.34 -2.22 -0.39
N GLN A 117 17.45 -1.99 -1.34
CA GLN A 117 17.32 -0.72 -2.06
C GLN A 117 16.29 0.23 -1.43
N LEU A 118 15.55 -0.19 -0.43
CA LEU A 118 14.50 0.64 0.18
C LEU A 118 15.06 1.95 0.74
N HIS A 119 16.30 1.95 1.21
CA HIS A 119 16.97 3.15 1.73
C HIS A 119 17.35 4.16 0.65
N THR A 120 17.26 3.79 -0.63
CA THR A 120 17.63 4.68 -1.75
C THR A 120 16.54 5.69 -2.09
N VAL A 121 15.35 5.54 -1.51
CA VAL A 121 14.22 6.45 -1.72
C VAL A 121 13.75 7.01 -0.38
N GLU A 122 13.06 8.15 -0.43
CA GLU A 122 12.45 8.71 0.75
C GLU A 122 11.15 7.94 1.05
N ILE A 123 11.21 7.01 1.98
CA ILE A 123 10.07 6.23 2.45
C ILE A 123 9.86 6.51 3.94
N ASP A 124 8.62 6.76 4.33
CA ASP A 124 8.30 7.01 5.73
C ASP A 124 8.26 5.71 6.55
N ASP A 125 8.38 5.85 7.88
CA ASP A 125 8.41 4.68 8.77
C ASP A 125 7.15 3.83 8.69
N TYR A 126 6.00 4.47 8.48
CA TYR A 126 4.72 3.76 8.35
C TYR A 126 4.71 2.81 7.15
N ASN A 127 5.11 3.30 5.98
CA ASN A 127 5.21 2.46 4.78
C ASN A 127 6.33 1.43 4.87
N LEU A 128 7.46 1.80 5.47
CA LEU A 128 8.57 0.88 5.67
C LEU A 128 8.14 -0.31 6.53
N ASP A 129 7.37 -0.07 7.60
CA ASP A 129 6.84 -1.12 8.45
C ASP A 129 5.90 -2.06 7.69
N ILE A 130 5.02 -1.50 6.83
CA ILE A 130 4.13 -2.30 5.99
C ILE A 130 4.92 -3.25 5.08
N VAL A 131 5.95 -2.73 4.42
CA VAL A 131 6.82 -3.54 3.56
C VAL A 131 7.50 -4.64 4.37
N ARG A 132 8.01 -4.31 5.55
CA ARG A 132 8.66 -5.27 6.44
C ARG A 132 7.72 -6.38 6.90
N GLN A 133 6.46 -6.08 7.18
CA GLN A 133 5.44 -7.09 7.50
C GLN A 133 5.34 -8.12 6.38
N ALA A 134 5.27 -7.66 5.13
CA ALA A 134 5.18 -8.54 3.98
C ALA A 134 6.44 -9.36 3.76
N LEU A 135 7.63 -8.75 3.92
CA LEU A 135 8.91 -9.44 3.74
C LEU A 135 9.13 -10.51 4.82
N THR A 136 8.73 -10.25 6.06
CA THR A 136 8.79 -11.23 7.13
C THR A 136 7.94 -12.46 6.79
N ARG A 137 6.73 -12.26 6.28
CA ARG A 137 5.86 -13.36 5.87
C ARG A 137 6.42 -14.17 4.70
N LEU A 138 7.11 -13.51 3.76
CA LEU A 138 7.81 -14.21 2.69
C LEU A 138 8.94 -15.08 3.24
N GLY A 139 9.72 -14.56 4.18
CA GLY A 139 10.79 -15.30 4.84
C GLY A 139 10.26 -16.52 5.60
N GLU A 140 9.19 -16.39 6.35
CA GLU A 140 8.53 -17.49 7.04
C GLU A 140 8.09 -18.58 6.07
N ARG A 141 7.49 -18.20 4.95
CA ARG A 141 7.04 -19.13 3.91
C ARG A 141 8.21 -19.87 3.27
N SER A 142 9.31 -19.19 3.00
CA SER A 142 10.51 -19.80 2.43
C SER A 142 11.12 -20.79 3.42
N ALA A 143 11.14 -20.47 4.72
CA ALA A 143 11.66 -21.35 5.75
C ALA A 143 10.76 -22.60 5.95
N ALA A 144 9.46 -22.49 5.71
CA ALA A 144 8.51 -23.60 5.84
C ALA A 144 8.50 -24.52 4.62
N ALA A 145 9.00 -24.04 3.51
CA ALA A 145 9.10 -24.82 2.28
C ALA A 145 10.38 -25.65 2.29
#